data_84e31ef2bc3668047085368fe1b306bb
#
_entry.id   84e31ef2bc3668047085368fe1b306bb
#
_cell.length_a   1.000
_cell.length_b   1.000
_cell.length_c   1.000
_cell.angle_alpha   90.00
_cell.angle_beta   90.00
_cell.angle_gamma   90.00
#
_symmetry.space_group_name_H-M   'P 1'
#
loop_
_entity.id
_entity.type
_entity.pdbx_description
1 polymer ?
#
loop_
_entity_poly.entity_id
_entity_poly.type
_entity_poly.pdbx_seq_one_letter_code
_entity_poly.pdbx_strand_id
1 'polypeptide(L)'
;HVTKSSKGWGVGIKEITTIKHKSLFSNINKLNLIFFHQDQVVKLPKKAELLACNSFCSIASFSMGNLVLTLQGHPEFNQNFSLKLLNARKTNIDPTTYLKARNELETLEHDGEIIAPNILNFLEQKFL
;
A
#
# COMPACT_ATOMS: atom_id res chain seq x y z
N HIS A 1 11.75 -6.32 9.94
CA HIS A 1 12.58 -5.13 10.08
C HIS A 1 12.00 -3.98 9.25
N VAL A 2 11.84 -2.84 9.88
CA VAL A 2 11.30 -1.62 9.27
C VAL A 2 12.40 -0.56 9.26
N THR A 3 12.55 0.15 8.16
CA THR A 3 13.50 1.25 8.02
C THR A 3 13.02 2.27 7.01
N LYS A 4 13.56 3.47 7.08
CA LYS A 4 13.32 4.53 6.11
C LYS A 4 13.80 4.08 4.71
N SER A 5 12.95 4.29 3.70
CA SER A 5 13.31 3.97 2.32
C SER A 5 14.51 4.78 1.85
N SER A 6 15.49 4.11 1.26
CA SER A 6 16.61 4.78 0.57
C SER A 6 16.17 5.53 -0.71
N LYS A 7 14.96 5.26 -1.20
CA LYS A 7 14.35 5.91 -2.37
C LYS A 7 13.52 7.15 -2.02
N GLY A 8 13.55 7.58 -0.75
CA GLY A 8 12.79 8.73 -0.26
C GLY A 8 11.32 8.43 0.01
N TRP A 9 10.44 9.39 -0.26
CA TRP A 9 9.01 9.29 -0.02
C TRP A 9 8.30 8.36 -1.01
N GLY A 10 7.54 7.42 -0.49
CA GLY A 10 6.56 6.63 -1.23
C GLY A 10 5.19 7.30 -1.17
N VAL A 11 4.91 8.20 -2.09
CA VAL A 11 3.66 9.00 -2.14
C VAL A 11 3.01 8.90 -3.52
N GLY A 12 1.71 9.13 -3.57
CA GLY A 12 0.91 9.07 -4.79
C GLY A 12 0.17 7.75 -4.95
N ILE A 13 -0.31 7.45 -6.15
CA ILE A 13 -0.95 6.18 -6.49
C ILE A 13 0.09 5.26 -7.13
N LYS A 14 0.25 4.07 -6.53
CA LYS A 14 1.22 3.07 -6.98
C LYS A 14 0.52 1.75 -7.26
N GLU A 15 0.84 1.16 -8.40
CA GLU A 15 0.45 -0.21 -8.70
C GLU A 15 1.24 -1.19 -7.82
N ILE A 16 0.56 -2.13 -7.21
CA ILE A 16 1.15 -3.30 -6.56
C ILE A 16 0.79 -4.55 -7.35
N THR A 17 1.72 -5.49 -7.42
CA THR A 17 1.51 -6.83 -7.97
C THR A 17 1.24 -7.79 -6.83
N THR A 18 0.18 -8.57 -6.93
CA THR A 18 -0.23 -9.52 -5.89
C THR A 18 0.38 -10.90 -6.12
N ILE A 19 0.55 -11.67 -5.04
CA ILE A 19 1.00 -13.05 -5.09
C ILE A 19 -0.21 -13.96 -5.23
N LYS A 20 -0.31 -14.65 -6.36
CA LYS A 20 -1.51 -15.35 -6.86
C LYS A 20 -2.16 -16.42 -5.98
N HIS A 21 -1.50 -16.91 -4.97
CA HIS A 21 -2.00 -18.07 -4.21
C HIS A 21 -2.56 -17.74 -2.83
N LYS A 22 -2.77 -16.45 -2.57
CA LYS A 22 -3.20 -16.01 -1.23
C LYS A 22 -4.63 -15.52 -1.27
N SER A 23 -5.43 -16.01 -0.35
CA SER A 23 -6.87 -15.77 -0.26
C SER A 23 -7.27 -14.30 -0.29
N LEU A 24 -6.46 -13.41 0.28
CA LEU A 24 -6.75 -11.98 0.30
C LEU A 24 -6.85 -11.37 -1.11
N PHE A 25 -6.01 -11.84 -2.04
CA PHE A 25 -5.95 -11.32 -3.40
C PHE A 25 -6.33 -12.36 -4.47
N SER A 26 -7.10 -13.38 -4.12
CA SER A 26 -7.30 -14.59 -4.93
C SER A 26 -7.68 -14.34 -6.40
N ASN A 27 -8.41 -13.27 -6.69
CA ASN A 27 -8.84 -12.90 -8.04
C ASN A 27 -8.29 -11.55 -8.52
N ILE A 28 -7.30 -11.01 -7.81
CA ILE A 28 -6.75 -9.69 -8.08
C ILE A 28 -5.27 -9.85 -8.37
N ASN A 29 -4.83 -9.51 -9.59
CA ASN A 29 -3.43 -9.59 -9.99
C ASN A 29 -2.66 -8.30 -9.68
N LYS A 30 -3.34 -7.17 -9.79
CA LYS A 30 -2.77 -5.83 -9.62
C LYS A 30 -3.80 -4.90 -8.99
N LEU A 31 -3.33 -3.97 -8.20
CA LEU A 31 -4.12 -2.92 -7.56
C LEU A 31 -3.35 -1.60 -7.58
N ASN A 32 -4.07 -0.53 -7.84
CA ASN A 32 -3.59 0.83 -7.63
C ASN A 32 -4.01 1.30 -6.24
N LEU A 33 -3.07 1.51 -5.35
CA LEU A 33 -3.33 2.02 -4.01
C LEU A 33 -2.63 3.35 -3.76
N ILE A 34 -3.23 4.18 -2.93
CA ILE A 34 -2.60 5.39 -2.41
C ILE A 34 -1.53 4.99 -1.41
N PHE A 35 -0.32 5.52 -1.59
CA PHE A 35 0.82 5.39 -0.69
C PHE A 35 1.17 6.72 -0.08
N PHE A 36 1.57 6.70 1.18
CA PHE A 36 2.04 7.89 1.88
C PHE A 36 2.98 7.50 3.04
N HIS A 37 4.23 7.19 2.71
CA HIS A 37 5.17 6.70 3.71
C HIS A 37 6.63 7.06 3.40
N GLN A 38 7.49 7.00 4.40
CA GLN A 38 8.94 6.92 4.28
C GLN A 38 9.46 5.58 4.78
N ASP A 39 8.93 5.11 5.90
CA ASP A 39 9.33 3.85 6.51
C ASP A 39 8.63 2.67 5.84
N GLN A 40 9.37 1.63 5.56
CA GLN A 40 8.81 0.42 4.94
C GLN A 40 9.47 -0.84 5.48
N VAL A 41 8.76 -1.94 5.39
CA VAL A 41 9.27 -3.25 5.76
C VAL A 41 10.31 -3.68 4.72
N VAL A 42 11.51 -3.98 5.17
CA VAL A 42 12.63 -4.44 4.32
C VAL A 42 13.00 -5.91 4.55
N LYS A 43 12.49 -6.50 5.63
CA LYS A 43 12.66 -7.91 5.93
C LYS A 43 11.40 -8.45 6.58
N LEU A 44 10.85 -9.51 6.01
CA LEU A 44 9.68 -10.19 6.55
C LEU A 44 9.96 -10.80 7.94
N PRO A 45 8.96 -10.77 8.85
CA PRO A 45 8.99 -11.57 10.06
C PRO A 45 9.09 -13.07 9.74
N LYS A 46 9.62 -13.85 10.70
CA LYS A 46 9.56 -15.31 10.59
C LYS A 46 8.12 -15.78 10.44
N LYS A 47 7.87 -16.73 9.55
CA LYS A 47 6.55 -17.29 9.23
C LYS A 47 5.58 -16.30 8.54
N ALA A 48 6.03 -15.11 8.18
CA ALA A 48 5.22 -14.21 7.36
C ALA A 48 5.24 -14.64 5.88
N GLU A 49 4.12 -14.43 5.21
CA GLU A 49 3.96 -14.70 3.79
C GLU A 49 3.77 -13.40 3.02
N LEU A 50 4.60 -13.18 2.01
CA LEU A 50 4.47 -12.03 1.12
C LEU A 50 3.17 -12.13 0.33
N LEU A 51 2.38 -11.06 0.31
CA LEU A 51 1.12 -11.00 -0.41
C LEU A 51 1.16 -10.07 -1.63
N ALA A 52 1.92 -8.98 -1.55
CA ALA A 52 2.06 -8.04 -2.66
C ALA A 52 3.37 -7.26 -2.59
N CYS A 53 3.83 -6.79 -3.75
CA CYS A 53 5.06 -6.00 -3.89
C CYS A 53 4.96 -5.01 -5.06
N ASN A 54 5.87 -4.05 -5.10
CA ASN A 54 6.18 -3.26 -6.28
C ASN A 54 7.67 -2.87 -6.31
N SER A 55 8.09 -2.16 -7.36
CA SER A 55 9.50 -1.77 -7.54
C SER A 55 10.00 -0.78 -6.47
N PHE A 56 9.12 -0.01 -5.84
CA PHE A 56 9.46 0.92 -4.76
C PHE A 56 9.48 0.22 -3.40
N CYS A 57 8.48 -0.63 -3.14
CA CYS A 57 8.26 -1.33 -1.88
C CYS A 57 8.19 -2.85 -2.14
N SER A 58 9.29 -3.56 -1.90
CA SER A 58 9.38 -5.01 -2.14
C SER A 58 8.47 -5.83 -1.22
N ILE A 59 8.05 -5.28 -0.09
CA ILE A 59 7.12 -5.88 0.85
C ILE A 59 5.95 -4.90 1.05
N ALA A 60 5.07 -4.83 0.07
CA ALA A 60 3.91 -3.93 0.12
C ALA A 60 2.76 -4.49 0.95
N SER A 61 2.68 -5.80 1.10
CA SER A 61 1.70 -6.50 1.94
C SER A 61 2.24 -7.86 2.35
N PHE A 62 1.96 -8.27 3.58
CA PHE A 62 2.22 -9.63 4.07
C PHE A 62 1.16 -10.06 5.09
N SER A 63 1.06 -11.36 5.32
CA SER A 63 0.24 -11.94 6.38
C SER A 63 1.06 -12.86 7.29
N MET A 64 0.55 -13.11 8.49
CA MET A 64 1.03 -14.15 9.40
C MET A 64 -0.17 -14.99 9.82
N GLY A 65 -0.37 -16.10 9.14
CA GLY A 65 -1.57 -16.90 9.28
C GLY A 65 -2.84 -16.06 9.11
N ASN A 66 -3.83 -16.31 9.95
CA ASN A 66 -5.09 -15.54 9.99
C ASN A 66 -5.06 -14.41 11.04
N LEU A 67 -3.92 -14.13 11.65
CA LEU A 67 -3.83 -13.21 12.79
C LEU A 67 -3.34 -11.82 12.41
N VAL A 68 -2.51 -11.73 11.38
CA VAL A 68 -1.89 -10.47 10.96
C VAL A 68 -2.06 -10.29 9.47
N LEU A 69 -2.56 -9.14 9.08
CA LEU A 69 -2.57 -8.63 7.71
C LEU A 69 -1.97 -7.23 7.71
N THR A 70 -1.07 -6.98 6.79
CA THR A 70 -0.45 -5.66 6.63
C THR A 70 -0.60 -5.15 5.21
N LEU A 71 -0.75 -3.84 5.09
CA LEU A 71 -0.73 -3.11 3.83
C LEU A 71 0.16 -1.88 4.00
N GLN A 72 1.07 -1.63 3.08
CA GLN A 72 1.85 -0.40 3.04
C GLN A 72 1.03 0.74 2.41
N GLY A 73 0.21 0.42 1.42
CA GLY A 73 -0.75 1.35 0.85
C GLY A 73 -1.97 1.55 1.74
N HIS A 74 -2.72 2.61 1.48
CA HIS A 74 -3.86 3.06 2.25
C HIS A 74 -5.17 2.87 1.46
N PRO A 75 -5.83 1.71 1.54
CA PRO A 75 -7.13 1.50 0.89
C PRO A 75 -8.22 2.44 1.43
N GLU A 76 -8.08 2.89 2.67
CA GLU A 76 -9.00 3.79 3.37
C GLU A 76 -8.89 5.27 2.95
N PHE A 77 -7.81 5.65 2.27
CA PHE A 77 -7.64 7.02 1.80
C PHE A 77 -8.45 7.28 0.53
N ASN A 78 -8.87 8.52 0.33
CA ASN A 78 -9.36 9.02 -0.95
C ASN A 78 -8.41 10.08 -1.52
N GLN A 79 -8.55 10.37 -2.82
CA GLN A 79 -7.67 11.28 -3.53
C GLN A 79 -7.72 12.70 -2.98
N ASN A 80 -8.91 13.20 -2.59
CA ASN A 80 -9.05 14.54 -2.05
C ASN A 80 -8.31 14.72 -0.71
N PHE A 81 -8.47 13.76 0.20
CA PHE A 81 -7.71 13.72 1.46
C PHE A 81 -6.21 13.67 1.19
N SER A 82 -5.80 12.79 0.28
CA SER A 82 -4.38 12.57 -0.04
C SER A 82 -3.73 13.79 -0.69
N LEU A 83 -4.44 14.52 -1.54
CA LEU A 83 -3.97 15.80 -2.10
C LEU A 83 -3.77 16.86 -1.01
N LYS A 84 -4.69 16.96 -0.05
CA LYS A 84 -4.55 17.87 1.09
C LYS A 84 -3.33 17.50 1.95
N LEU A 85 -3.16 16.20 2.22
CA LEU A 85 -2.02 15.69 2.98
C LEU A 85 -0.69 15.95 2.25
N LEU A 86 -0.67 15.70 0.93
CA LEU A 86 0.49 15.96 0.08
C LEU A 86 0.89 17.45 0.12
N ASN A 87 -0.09 18.35 0.02
CA ASN A 87 0.15 19.79 0.14
C ASN A 87 0.70 20.17 1.51
N ALA A 88 0.17 19.62 2.58
CA ALA A 88 0.64 19.87 3.94
C ALA A 88 2.08 19.39 4.19
N ARG A 89 2.56 18.42 3.41
CA ARG A 89 3.91 17.86 3.48
C ARG A 89 4.86 18.34 2.38
N LYS A 90 4.42 19.30 1.56
CA LYS A 90 5.16 19.77 0.37
C LYS A 90 6.62 20.14 0.66
N THR A 91 6.90 20.77 1.79
CA THR A 91 8.26 21.18 2.17
C THR A 91 9.17 20.03 2.60
N ASN A 92 8.60 18.86 2.91
CA ASN A 92 9.32 17.67 3.34
C ASN A 92 9.57 16.68 2.19
N ILE A 93 8.93 16.90 1.04
CA ILE A 93 8.99 16.02 -0.13
C ILE A 93 9.73 16.77 -1.23
N ASP A 94 10.67 16.09 -1.90
CA ASP A 94 11.38 16.75 -3.00
C ASP A 94 10.40 17.15 -4.13
N PRO A 95 10.68 18.25 -4.87
CA PRO A 95 9.74 18.80 -5.84
C PRO A 95 9.33 17.83 -6.95
N THR A 96 10.24 16.99 -7.41
CA THR A 96 9.97 16.00 -8.48
C THR A 96 9.00 14.93 -7.99
N THR A 97 9.26 14.37 -6.82
CA THR A 97 8.37 13.39 -6.17
C THR A 97 7.00 13.99 -5.87
N TYR A 98 6.98 15.23 -5.35
CA TYR A 98 5.71 15.94 -5.10
C TYR A 98 4.87 16.11 -6.35
N LEU A 99 5.45 16.62 -7.45
CA LEU A 99 4.73 16.84 -8.70
C LEU A 99 4.22 15.54 -9.32
N LYS A 100 5.03 14.49 -9.28
CA LYS A 100 4.64 13.16 -9.76
C LYS A 100 3.48 12.61 -8.94
N ALA A 101 3.57 12.64 -7.62
CA ALA A 101 2.52 12.15 -6.72
C ALA A 101 1.21 12.93 -6.91
N ARG A 102 1.29 14.24 -7.07
CA ARG A 102 0.13 15.09 -7.35
C ARG A 102 -0.56 14.68 -8.65
N ASN A 103 0.20 14.52 -9.74
CA ASN A 103 -0.33 14.10 -11.02
C ASN A 103 -0.99 12.70 -10.92
N GLU A 104 -0.37 11.74 -10.25
CA GLU A 104 -0.93 10.41 -10.03
C GLU A 104 -2.27 10.48 -9.27
N LEU A 105 -2.35 11.27 -8.20
CA LEU A 105 -3.56 11.46 -7.41
C LEU A 105 -4.69 12.17 -8.19
N GLU A 106 -4.35 13.02 -9.16
CA GLU A 106 -5.32 13.74 -9.99
C GLU A 106 -5.80 12.92 -11.20
N THR A 107 -5.02 11.93 -11.68
CA THR A 107 -5.27 11.26 -12.96
C THR A 107 -5.49 9.76 -12.89
N LEU A 108 -5.00 9.08 -11.86
CA LEU A 108 -5.12 7.63 -11.71
C LEU A 108 -6.28 7.27 -10.78
N GLU A 109 -6.86 6.10 -11.00
CA GLU A 109 -7.87 5.54 -10.11
C GLU A 109 -7.22 4.88 -8.89
N HIS A 110 -7.93 4.90 -7.77
CA HIS A 110 -7.58 4.24 -6.53
C HIS A 110 -8.52 3.06 -6.27
N ASP A 111 -7.94 1.87 -6.13
CA ASP A 111 -8.68 0.61 -6.00
C ASP A 111 -8.96 0.21 -4.54
N GLY A 112 -8.99 1.17 -3.61
CA GLY A 112 -9.25 0.90 -2.19
C GLY A 112 -10.57 0.16 -1.95
N GLU A 113 -11.62 0.52 -2.68
CA GLU A 113 -12.93 -0.13 -2.58
C GLU A 113 -12.92 -1.59 -3.10
N ILE A 114 -12.03 -1.91 -4.03
CA ILE A 114 -11.90 -3.28 -4.58
C ILE A 114 -11.33 -4.22 -3.53
N ILE A 115 -10.35 -3.79 -2.74
CA ILE A 115 -9.72 -4.63 -1.71
C ILE A 115 -10.48 -4.64 -0.38
N ALA A 116 -11.32 -3.67 -0.10
CA ALA A 116 -12.01 -3.54 1.19
C ALA A 116 -12.83 -4.78 1.58
N PRO A 117 -13.64 -5.41 0.71
CA PRO A 117 -14.36 -6.63 1.05
C PRO A 117 -13.42 -7.78 1.44
N ASN A 118 -12.27 -7.89 0.80
CA ASN A 118 -11.29 -8.93 1.09
C ASN A 118 -10.66 -8.74 2.47
N ILE A 119 -10.40 -7.49 2.86
CA ILE A 119 -9.91 -7.15 4.21
C ILE A 119 -10.96 -7.50 5.26
N LEU A 120 -12.22 -7.16 5.02
CA LEU A 120 -13.32 -7.52 5.92
C LEU A 120 -13.45 -9.03 6.10
N ASN A 121 -13.44 -9.79 5.01
CA ASN A 121 -13.47 -11.24 5.05
C ASN A 121 -12.29 -11.83 5.85
N PHE A 122 -11.09 -11.26 5.70
CA PHE A 122 -9.95 -11.67 6.52
C PHE A 122 -10.19 -11.43 8.01
N LEU A 123 -10.77 -10.30 8.36
CA LEU A 123 -11.09 -9.96 9.76
C LEU A 123 -12.19 -10.86 10.33
N GLU A 124 -13.22 -11.16 9.56
CA GLU A 124 -14.35 -12.04 9.96
C GLU A 124 -13.90 -13.48 10.22
N GLN A 125 -12.98 -14.01 9.43
CA GLN A 125 -12.43 -15.37 9.63
C GLN A 125 -11.75 -15.58 10.99
N LYS A 126 -11.40 -14.50 11.70
CA LYS A 126 -10.83 -14.58 13.05
C LYS A 126 -11.85 -14.84 14.15
N PHE A 127 -13.10 -14.55 13.90
CA PHE A 127 -14.16 -14.60 14.90
C PHE A 127 -15.10 -15.80 14.71
N LEU A 128 -14.83 -16.60 13.72
CA LEU A 128 -15.47 -17.88 13.49
C LEU A 128 -14.61 -19.04 14.02
#